data_c07629c684624827524fef0f33ae5348
#
_entry.id   c07629c684624827524fef0f33ae5348
#
_cell.length_a   1.000
_cell.length_b   1.000
_cell.length_c   1.000
_cell.angle_alpha   90.00
_cell.angle_beta   90.00
_cell.angle_gamma   90.00
#
_symmetry.space_group_name_H-M   'P 1'
#
loop_
_entity.id
_entity.type
_entity.pdbx_description
1 polymer ?
#
loop_
_entity_poly.entity_id
_entity_poly.type
_entity_poly.pdbx_seq_one_letter_code
_entity_poly.pdbx_strand_id
1 'polypeptide(L)'
;MNLSKYTVSVFFTTLFVVASFAQGVDNIPQKSEILKKIKLVNDYYLSGHSTPGNNQWVTSIYFTGCMEFYKIYPDKELLNYMNNWGEKNNWALGSSAANHGADQQVCGQTYIDLYNLDEIKNEIKIKAIKESIDDLIKNPTEAKDDWFWVDALYMAMPVFSKLGVLYEDDAYFNQMYSMYQDTKNTRKLYDTTDHLWFRDGNSFKKSPNGKKVFWSRGNGWALAAYARVLRDLPESSPYREEFITSFKEMAEAIKGRQRDDGFWNVNLDDPEHYGGMETSGTALFVYGLSWGINNGLLDKATYLPTILKAWNGLTTYAIQPSGLLGYVQGAGWQPESSQPVTATSTADFGVGAFLLASSEFIKMAPGDMPEPEKPVIDIDVTASDYEAGTENTPDKTLDRQ
;
A
#
# COMPACT_ATOMS: atom_id res chain seq x y z
N MET A 1 -18.39 32.89 84.30
CA MET A 1 -17.46 31.82 83.89
C MET A 1 -17.75 31.53 82.47
N ASN A 2 -16.98 32.19 81.55
CA ASN A 2 -17.22 32.14 80.10
C ASN A 2 -16.26 31.12 79.47
N LEU A 3 -16.82 30.07 78.85
CA LEU A 3 -16.09 29.13 78.04
C LEU A 3 -16.14 29.57 76.60
N SER A 4 -14.98 30.02 76.08
CA SER A 4 -14.75 30.34 74.68
C SER A 4 -14.69 29.06 73.84
N LYS A 5 -15.54 28.95 72.84
CA LYS A 5 -15.50 27.89 71.80
C LYS A 5 -14.54 28.30 70.69
N TYR A 6 -13.41 27.60 70.57
CA TYR A 6 -12.55 27.72 69.37
C TYR A 6 -13.08 26.81 68.26
N THR A 7 -13.49 27.44 67.18
CA THR A 7 -13.82 26.73 65.93
C THR A 7 -12.56 26.59 65.11
N VAL A 8 -12.06 25.35 64.95
CA VAL A 8 -10.94 25.05 64.06
C VAL A 8 -11.53 24.80 62.67
N SER A 9 -11.32 25.76 61.73
CA SER A 9 -11.60 25.56 60.32
C SER A 9 -10.44 24.81 59.64
N VAL A 10 -10.68 23.56 59.29
CA VAL A 10 -9.75 22.80 58.47
C VAL A 10 -10.00 23.13 57.00
N PHE A 11 -9.09 23.88 56.40
CA PHE A 11 -9.07 24.12 54.95
C PHE A 11 -8.51 22.84 54.30
N PHE A 12 -9.37 22.07 53.64
CA PHE A 12 -8.94 21.05 52.66
C PHE A 12 -8.55 21.76 51.37
N THR A 13 -7.26 21.96 51.13
CA THR A 13 -6.73 22.37 49.84
C THR A 13 -6.70 21.14 48.96
N THR A 14 -7.73 21.00 48.14
CA THR A 14 -7.75 20.00 47.04
C THR A 14 -6.75 20.46 45.97
N LEU A 15 -5.58 19.86 45.96
CA LEU A 15 -4.59 20.05 44.89
C LEU A 15 -5.14 19.32 43.66
N PHE A 16 -5.76 20.06 42.75
CA PHE A 16 -6.02 19.60 41.40
C PHE A 16 -4.66 19.50 40.69
N VAL A 17 -4.10 18.29 40.63
CA VAL A 17 -3.05 17.99 39.68
C VAL A 17 -3.72 17.95 38.31
N VAL A 18 -3.71 19.10 37.64
CA VAL A 18 -3.95 19.14 36.19
C VAL A 18 -2.71 18.48 35.58
N ALA A 19 -2.80 17.18 35.35
CA ALA A 19 -1.86 16.52 34.45
C ALA A 19 -2.06 17.14 33.08
N SER A 20 -1.20 18.10 32.75
CA SER A 20 -1.06 18.61 31.40
C SER A 20 -0.65 17.42 30.53
N PHE A 21 -1.60 16.84 29.81
CA PHE A 21 -1.32 16.06 28.64
C PHE A 21 -0.81 17.00 27.52
N ALA A 22 0.36 17.57 27.74
CA ALA A 22 1.24 17.95 26.64
C ALA A 22 1.85 16.64 26.15
N GLN A 23 1.05 15.79 25.49
CA GLN A 23 1.62 14.75 24.64
C GLN A 23 2.34 15.47 23.52
N GLY A 24 3.67 15.38 23.59
CA GLY A 24 4.55 15.91 22.56
C GLY A 24 4.09 15.38 21.18
N VAL A 25 3.97 16.31 20.25
CA VAL A 25 3.46 16.15 18.89
C VAL A 25 4.35 15.23 18.03
N ASP A 26 5.42 14.60 18.59
CA ASP A 26 6.47 13.90 17.87
C ASP A 26 6.84 12.51 18.41
N ASN A 27 5.91 11.74 18.96
CA ASN A 27 6.21 10.35 19.34
C ASN A 27 6.02 9.37 18.17
N ILE A 28 6.75 9.59 17.08
CA ILE A 28 6.88 8.57 16.03
C ILE A 28 7.68 7.42 16.64
N PRO A 29 7.21 6.14 16.55
CA PRO A 29 7.97 4.99 17.02
C PRO A 29 9.33 4.88 16.33
N GLN A 30 10.30 4.20 16.98
CA GLN A 30 11.60 3.93 16.35
C GLN A 30 11.44 3.08 15.09
N LYS A 31 12.33 3.25 14.11
CA LYS A 31 12.35 2.42 12.90
C LYS A 31 12.35 0.93 13.21
N SER A 32 13.10 0.51 14.21
CA SER A 32 13.14 -0.89 14.64
C SER A 32 11.80 -1.42 15.16
N GLU A 33 10.99 -0.57 15.81
CA GLU A 33 9.67 -0.94 16.31
C GLU A 33 8.66 -1.05 15.17
N ILE A 34 8.71 -0.10 14.22
CA ILE A 34 7.86 -0.15 13.02
C ILE A 34 8.22 -1.38 12.17
N LEU A 35 9.52 -1.63 11.96
CA LEU A 35 9.99 -2.79 11.20
C LEU A 35 9.51 -4.11 11.82
N LYS A 36 9.52 -4.24 13.16
CA LYS A 36 8.96 -5.42 13.84
C LYS A 36 7.49 -5.65 13.49
N LYS A 37 6.69 -4.60 13.37
CA LYS A 37 5.28 -4.71 12.98
C LYS A 37 5.13 -5.10 11.51
N ILE A 38 5.95 -4.54 10.64
CA ILE A 38 5.98 -4.91 9.22
C ILE A 38 6.32 -6.40 9.06
N LYS A 39 7.43 -6.84 9.70
CA LYS A 39 7.85 -8.24 9.65
C LYS A 39 6.77 -9.17 10.22
N LEU A 40 6.21 -8.87 11.37
CA LEU A 40 5.17 -9.69 11.99
C LEU A 40 4.00 -9.96 11.04
N VAL A 41 3.51 -8.93 10.34
CA VAL A 41 2.41 -9.07 9.38
C VAL A 41 2.84 -9.81 8.12
N ASN A 42 4.01 -9.45 7.57
CA ASN A 42 4.51 -10.07 6.35
C ASN A 42 4.89 -11.54 6.55
N ASP A 43 5.55 -11.88 7.65
CA ASP A 43 5.96 -13.25 7.99
C ASP A 43 4.73 -14.15 8.21
N TYR A 44 3.68 -13.61 8.87
CA TYR A 44 2.41 -14.33 8.98
C TYR A 44 1.80 -14.60 7.60
N TYR A 45 1.76 -13.60 6.72
CA TYR A 45 1.28 -13.79 5.35
C TYR A 45 2.08 -14.87 4.61
N LEU A 46 3.41 -14.78 4.62
CA LEU A 46 4.30 -15.72 3.95
C LEU A 46 4.18 -17.14 4.52
N SER A 47 3.88 -17.30 5.82
CA SER A 47 3.69 -18.64 6.42
C SER A 47 2.51 -19.40 5.81
N GLY A 48 1.48 -18.70 5.34
CA GLY A 48 0.35 -19.27 4.59
C GLY A 48 0.53 -19.27 3.07
N HIS A 49 1.56 -18.61 2.55
CA HIS A 49 1.79 -18.37 1.12
C HIS A 49 3.24 -18.69 0.71
N SER A 50 3.80 -19.81 1.19
CA SER A 50 5.16 -20.25 0.86
C SER A 50 5.41 -20.37 -0.66
N THR A 51 4.36 -20.64 -1.43
CA THR A 51 4.36 -20.56 -2.89
C THR A 51 3.56 -19.33 -3.31
N PRO A 52 4.15 -18.41 -4.11
CA PRO A 52 3.46 -17.21 -4.56
C PRO A 52 2.13 -17.53 -5.27
N GLY A 53 1.14 -16.66 -5.06
CA GLY A 53 -0.21 -16.79 -5.64
C GLY A 53 -0.29 -16.51 -7.14
N ASN A 54 -1.49 -16.22 -7.62
CA ASN A 54 -1.73 -15.75 -8.99
C ASN A 54 -1.38 -14.26 -9.15
N ASN A 55 -1.57 -13.74 -10.35
CA ASN A 55 -1.35 -12.33 -10.69
C ASN A 55 -2.66 -11.53 -10.84
N GLN A 56 -3.74 -11.99 -10.23
CA GLN A 56 -4.98 -11.23 -10.11
C GLN A 56 -4.75 -9.99 -9.22
N TRP A 57 -5.59 -8.96 -9.37
CA TRP A 57 -5.43 -7.70 -8.67
C TRP A 57 -5.28 -7.85 -7.14
N VAL A 58 -6.03 -8.77 -6.54
CA VAL A 58 -6.01 -9.04 -5.09
C VAL A 58 -4.60 -9.37 -4.61
N THR A 59 -3.96 -10.33 -5.26
CA THR A 59 -2.60 -10.76 -4.93
C THR A 59 -1.54 -9.78 -5.44
N SER A 60 -1.75 -9.18 -6.61
CA SER A 60 -0.82 -8.19 -7.18
C SER A 60 -0.61 -6.98 -6.29
N ILE A 61 -1.64 -6.54 -5.56
CA ILE A 61 -1.52 -5.44 -4.58
C ILE A 61 -0.60 -5.84 -3.42
N TYR A 62 -0.62 -7.10 -2.96
CA TYR A 62 0.36 -7.55 -1.98
C TYR A 62 1.78 -7.34 -2.51
N PHE A 63 2.05 -7.70 -3.77
CA PHE A 63 3.38 -7.54 -4.35
C PHE A 63 3.77 -6.09 -4.59
N THR A 64 2.83 -5.16 -4.83
CA THR A 64 3.16 -3.73 -4.84
C THR A 64 3.63 -3.24 -3.45
N GLY A 65 3.00 -3.71 -2.37
CA GLY A 65 3.41 -3.42 -1.00
C GLY A 65 4.74 -4.09 -0.65
N CYS A 66 4.92 -5.33 -1.06
CA CYS A 66 6.15 -6.12 -0.90
C CYS A 66 7.36 -5.42 -1.54
N MET A 67 7.19 -4.86 -2.74
CA MET A 67 8.22 -4.09 -3.42
C MET A 67 8.58 -2.80 -2.67
N GLU A 68 7.62 -2.05 -2.13
CA GLU A 68 7.93 -0.86 -1.34
C GLU A 68 8.61 -1.24 -0.01
N PHE A 69 8.24 -2.36 0.58
CA PHE A 69 8.95 -2.90 1.74
C PHE A 69 10.39 -3.29 1.40
N TYR A 70 10.61 -3.99 0.29
CA TYR A 70 11.95 -4.33 -0.20
C TYR A 70 12.84 -3.09 -0.40
N LYS A 71 12.30 -2.00 -0.93
CA LYS A 71 13.05 -0.75 -1.16
C LYS A 71 13.61 -0.13 0.13
N ILE A 72 12.96 -0.35 1.27
CA ILE A 72 13.42 0.16 2.58
C ILE A 72 14.17 -0.89 3.40
N TYR A 73 13.95 -2.17 3.12
CA TYR A 73 14.58 -3.32 3.78
C TYR A 73 14.92 -4.37 2.71
N PRO A 74 16.10 -4.27 2.06
CA PRO A 74 16.44 -5.05 0.88
C PRO A 74 16.81 -6.50 1.23
N ASP A 75 15.82 -7.27 1.61
CA ASP A 75 15.93 -8.70 1.91
C ASP A 75 15.97 -9.52 0.62
N LYS A 76 16.98 -10.36 0.48
CA LYS A 76 17.19 -11.19 -0.71
C LYS A 76 16.10 -12.24 -0.90
N GLU A 77 15.57 -12.81 0.17
CA GLU A 77 14.50 -13.81 0.09
C GLU A 77 13.20 -13.19 -0.39
N LEU A 78 12.92 -11.96 0.06
CA LEU A 78 11.77 -11.19 -0.40
C LEU A 78 11.89 -10.87 -1.90
N LEU A 79 13.08 -10.51 -2.37
CA LEU A 79 13.33 -10.28 -3.81
C LEU A 79 13.15 -11.56 -4.61
N ASN A 80 13.67 -12.68 -4.13
CA ASN A 80 13.49 -13.99 -4.77
C ASN A 80 12.01 -14.38 -4.81
N TYR A 81 11.25 -14.14 -3.74
CA TYR A 81 9.83 -14.44 -3.69
C TYR A 81 9.04 -13.65 -4.73
N MET A 82 9.35 -12.35 -4.92
CA MET A 82 8.74 -11.53 -5.96
C MET A 82 9.10 -11.99 -7.38
N ASN A 83 10.35 -12.35 -7.63
CA ASN A 83 10.76 -12.90 -8.93
C ASN A 83 10.05 -14.24 -9.21
N ASN A 84 9.99 -15.15 -8.24
CA ASN A 84 9.29 -16.43 -8.35
C ASN A 84 7.80 -16.23 -8.64
N TRP A 85 7.18 -15.17 -8.11
CA TRP A 85 5.81 -14.80 -8.45
C TRP A 85 5.65 -14.43 -9.92
N GLY A 86 6.53 -13.58 -10.45
CA GLY A 86 6.53 -13.20 -11.85
C GLY A 86 6.77 -14.41 -12.76
N GLU A 87 7.75 -15.25 -12.46
CA GLU A 87 8.08 -16.47 -13.22
C GLU A 87 6.92 -17.47 -13.22
N LYS A 88 6.35 -17.76 -12.05
CA LYS A 88 5.20 -18.67 -11.92
C LYS A 88 4.01 -18.21 -12.77
N ASN A 89 3.81 -16.94 -12.92
CA ASN A 89 2.74 -16.34 -13.71
C ASN A 89 3.19 -16.01 -15.15
N ASN A 90 4.37 -16.45 -15.58
CA ASN A 90 4.95 -16.21 -16.91
C ASN A 90 5.03 -14.71 -17.27
N TRP A 91 5.08 -13.82 -16.26
CA TRP A 91 5.06 -12.37 -16.44
C TRP A 91 3.84 -11.87 -17.24
N ALA A 92 2.78 -12.68 -17.28
CA ALA A 92 1.53 -12.36 -17.96
C ALA A 92 0.70 -11.37 -17.12
N LEU A 93 -0.31 -10.77 -17.77
CA LEU A 93 -1.30 -9.95 -17.07
C LEU A 93 -2.30 -10.83 -16.31
N GLY A 94 -3.00 -10.25 -15.35
CA GLY A 94 -4.09 -10.91 -14.66
C GLY A 94 -5.12 -11.43 -15.65
N SER A 95 -5.69 -12.60 -15.38
CA SER A 95 -6.56 -13.28 -16.34
C SER A 95 -7.88 -12.53 -16.56
N SER A 96 -8.09 -12.04 -17.77
CA SER A 96 -9.39 -11.76 -18.35
C SER A 96 -9.32 -11.87 -19.86
N ALA A 97 -10.46 -11.97 -20.53
CA ALA A 97 -10.53 -12.01 -21.98
C ALA A 97 -10.11 -10.66 -22.62
N ALA A 98 -10.13 -9.55 -21.86
CA ALA A 98 -9.67 -8.24 -22.28
C ALA A 98 -8.35 -7.91 -21.59
N ASN A 99 -7.27 -7.83 -22.34
CA ASN A 99 -5.93 -7.47 -21.81
C ASN A 99 -5.81 -5.99 -21.40
N HIS A 100 -6.88 -5.20 -21.47
CA HIS A 100 -6.88 -3.74 -21.26
C HIS A 100 -7.44 -3.32 -19.89
N GLY A 101 -8.04 -4.21 -19.14
CA GLY A 101 -8.62 -3.87 -17.85
C GLY A 101 -7.55 -3.46 -16.83
N ALA A 102 -7.83 -2.42 -16.07
CA ALA A 102 -6.90 -1.90 -15.07
C ALA A 102 -6.52 -2.95 -14.02
N ASP A 103 -7.47 -3.77 -13.59
CA ASP A 103 -7.24 -4.87 -12.63
C ASP A 103 -6.26 -5.93 -13.17
N GLN A 104 -6.20 -6.13 -14.50
CA GLN A 104 -5.27 -7.04 -15.13
C GLN A 104 -3.87 -6.45 -15.25
N GLN A 105 -3.77 -5.13 -15.29
CA GLN A 105 -2.52 -4.39 -15.50
C GLN A 105 -1.75 -4.15 -14.21
N VAL A 106 -2.37 -4.25 -13.04
CA VAL A 106 -1.75 -3.86 -11.76
C VAL A 106 -0.49 -4.66 -11.42
N CYS A 107 -0.39 -5.93 -11.83
CA CYS A 107 0.82 -6.74 -11.68
C CYS A 107 2.04 -6.11 -12.38
N GLY A 108 1.82 -5.36 -13.44
CA GLY A 108 2.84 -4.62 -14.17
C GLY A 108 3.60 -3.61 -13.33
N GLN A 109 3.01 -3.07 -12.27
CA GLN A 109 3.72 -2.16 -11.37
C GLN A 109 4.95 -2.84 -10.76
N THR A 110 4.77 -4.06 -10.23
CA THR A 110 5.87 -4.84 -9.64
C THR A 110 6.78 -5.43 -10.72
N TYR A 111 6.24 -5.86 -11.84
CA TYR A 111 7.05 -6.41 -12.96
C TYR A 111 8.04 -5.36 -13.50
N ILE A 112 7.61 -4.11 -13.68
CA ILE A 112 8.49 -3.02 -14.12
C ILE A 112 9.54 -2.70 -13.05
N ASP A 113 9.16 -2.69 -11.76
CA ASP A 113 10.11 -2.47 -10.67
C ASP A 113 11.18 -3.58 -10.64
N LEU A 114 10.80 -4.87 -10.78
CA LEU A 114 11.73 -6.00 -10.85
C LEU A 114 12.64 -5.93 -12.09
N TYR A 115 12.08 -5.54 -13.24
CA TYR A 115 12.87 -5.29 -14.44
C TYR A 115 13.92 -4.20 -14.21
N ASN A 116 13.54 -3.12 -13.51
CA ASN A 116 14.47 -2.03 -13.22
C ASN A 116 15.59 -2.44 -12.25
N LEU A 117 15.36 -3.43 -11.39
CA LEU A 117 16.36 -3.98 -10.47
C LEU A 117 17.32 -4.96 -11.15
N ASP A 118 16.99 -5.52 -12.30
CA ASP A 118 17.86 -6.46 -13.01
C ASP A 118 19.14 -5.78 -13.49
N GLU A 119 20.29 -6.38 -13.23
CA GLU A 119 21.57 -5.93 -13.77
C GLU A 119 21.63 -6.11 -15.31
N ILE A 120 21.11 -7.26 -15.78
CA ILE A 120 20.92 -7.54 -17.21
C ILE A 120 19.41 -7.56 -17.47
N LYS A 121 18.94 -6.57 -18.23
CA LYS A 121 17.52 -6.37 -18.49
C LYS A 121 16.86 -7.57 -19.16
N ASN A 122 15.83 -8.11 -18.54
CA ASN A 122 15.03 -9.21 -19.07
C ASN A 122 13.67 -8.68 -19.58
N GLU A 123 13.59 -8.40 -20.88
CA GLU A 123 12.41 -7.82 -21.53
C GLU A 123 11.15 -8.69 -21.37
N ILE A 124 11.28 -9.99 -21.08
CA ILE A 124 10.14 -10.87 -20.84
C ILE A 124 9.29 -10.37 -19.67
N LYS A 125 9.94 -9.79 -18.63
CA LYS A 125 9.26 -9.28 -17.44
C LYS A 125 8.21 -8.19 -17.74
N ILE A 126 8.46 -7.39 -18.77
CA ILE A 126 7.61 -6.22 -19.07
C ILE A 126 6.88 -6.32 -20.41
N LYS A 127 7.14 -7.37 -21.20
CA LYS A 127 6.58 -7.50 -22.54
C LYS A 127 5.05 -7.40 -22.55
N ALA A 128 4.38 -8.23 -21.76
CA ALA A 128 2.92 -8.28 -21.77
C ALA A 128 2.28 -6.97 -21.30
N ILE A 129 2.84 -6.34 -20.26
CA ILE A 129 2.30 -5.07 -19.77
C ILE A 129 2.56 -3.92 -20.73
N LYS A 130 3.73 -3.90 -21.39
CA LYS A 130 4.04 -2.89 -22.41
C LYS A 130 3.09 -3.02 -23.60
N GLU A 131 2.90 -4.24 -24.13
CA GLU A 131 1.98 -4.48 -25.24
C GLU A 131 0.55 -4.04 -24.93
N SER A 132 0.06 -4.31 -23.71
CA SER A 132 -1.27 -3.89 -23.26
C SER A 132 -1.42 -2.36 -23.23
N ILE A 133 -0.44 -1.65 -22.68
CA ILE A 133 -0.49 -0.20 -22.59
C ILE A 133 -0.28 0.47 -23.96
N ASP A 134 0.61 -0.06 -24.80
CA ASP A 134 0.82 0.41 -26.16
C ASP A 134 -0.47 0.32 -27.00
N ASP A 135 -1.28 -0.72 -26.77
CA ASP A 135 -2.55 -0.88 -27.47
C ASP A 135 -3.57 0.18 -27.02
N LEU A 136 -3.63 0.50 -25.73
CA LEU A 136 -4.44 1.61 -25.22
C LEU A 136 -4.03 2.97 -25.81
N ILE A 137 -2.72 3.17 -26.04
CA ILE A 137 -2.21 4.39 -26.68
C ILE A 137 -2.62 4.44 -28.16
N LYS A 138 -2.61 3.30 -28.86
CA LYS A 138 -3.01 3.22 -30.28
C LYS A 138 -4.52 3.37 -30.48
N ASN A 139 -5.32 2.98 -29.50
CA ASN A 139 -6.79 2.97 -29.53
C ASN A 139 -7.40 3.88 -28.44
N PRO A 140 -7.06 5.19 -28.42
CA PRO A 140 -7.33 6.07 -27.27
C PRO A 140 -8.82 6.34 -27.04
N THR A 141 -9.68 6.14 -28.01
CA THR A 141 -11.12 6.37 -27.88
C THR A 141 -11.78 5.21 -27.13
N GLU A 142 -11.44 3.99 -27.47
CA GLU A 142 -11.96 2.77 -26.84
C GLU A 142 -11.39 2.61 -25.42
N ALA A 143 -10.13 3.01 -25.20
CA ALA A 143 -9.45 2.95 -23.91
C ALA A 143 -10.20 3.66 -22.77
N LYS A 144 -10.97 4.70 -23.06
CA LYS A 144 -11.72 5.45 -22.04
C LYS A 144 -12.77 4.60 -21.33
N ASP A 145 -13.30 3.60 -21.98
CA ASP A 145 -14.30 2.71 -21.38
C ASP A 145 -13.70 1.73 -20.38
N ASP A 146 -12.38 1.54 -20.39
CA ASP A 146 -11.67 0.64 -19.48
C ASP A 146 -11.50 1.20 -18.06
N TRP A 147 -11.73 2.51 -17.83
CA TRP A 147 -11.62 3.13 -16.49
C TRP A 147 -12.95 3.71 -16.00
N PHE A 148 -13.99 2.88 -15.90
CA PHE A 148 -15.32 3.29 -15.46
C PHE A 148 -15.50 3.34 -13.93
N TRP A 149 -14.44 3.07 -13.15
CA TRP A 149 -14.44 3.07 -11.67
C TRP A 149 -13.13 3.62 -11.10
N VAL A 150 -13.21 4.17 -9.88
CA VAL A 150 -12.08 4.88 -9.25
C VAL A 150 -10.86 3.99 -8.98
N ASP A 151 -11.07 2.70 -8.67
CA ASP A 151 -9.97 1.79 -8.33
C ASP A 151 -8.99 1.64 -9.50
N ALA A 152 -9.47 1.80 -10.76
CA ALA A 152 -8.65 1.79 -11.96
C ALA A 152 -7.48 2.78 -11.90
N LEU A 153 -7.63 3.90 -11.20
CA LEU A 153 -6.58 4.89 -11.03
C LEU A 153 -5.34 4.29 -10.36
N TYR A 154 -5.52 3.51 -9.29
CA TYR A 154 -4.38 2.84 -8.64
C TYR A 154 -3.86 1.66 -9.45
N MET A 155 -4.77 0.91 -10.06
CA MET A 155 -4.40 -0.32 -10.76
C MET A 155 -3.53 -0.03 -11.98
N ALA A 156 -3.87 0.99 -12.77
CA ALA A 156 -3.25 1.25 -14.07
C ALA A 156 -2.38 2.51 -14.14
N MET A 157 -2.76 3.65 -13.55
CA MET A 157 -1.99 4.90 -13.70
C MET A 157 -0.49 4.75 -13.39
N PRO A 158 -0.08 4.05 -12.30
CA PRO A 158 1.33 3.87 -12.01
C PRO A 158 2.08 3.02 -13.04
N VAL A 159 1.38 2.19 -13.81
CA VAL A 159 1.97 1.42 -14.91
C VAL A 159 2.33 2.34 -16.06
N PHE A 160 1.40 3.22 -16.45
CA PHE A 160 1.66 4.21 -17.48
C PHE A 160 2.82 5.13 -17.08
N SER A 161 2.82 5.67 -15.85
CA SER A 161 3.88 6.57 -15.41
C SER A 161 5.25 5.90 -15.42
N LYS A 162 5.34 4.65 -14.96
CA LYS A 162 6.58 3.87 -14.97
C LYS A 162 7.09 3.59 -16.39
N LEU A 163 6.20 3.23 -17.32
CA LEU A 163 6.58 3.03 -18.73
C LEU A 163 6.99 4.33 -19.38
N GLY A 164 6.30 5.44 -19.10
CA GLY A 164 6.67 6.76 -19.59
C GLY A 164 8.07 7.19 -19.17
N VAL A 165 8.45 6.91 -17.91
CA VAL A 165 9.82 7.14 -17.43
C VAL A 165 10.81 6.17 -18.07
N LEU A 166 10.46 4.89 -18.15
CA LEU A 166 11.35 3.85 -18.67
C LEU A 166 11.73 4.06 -20.14
N TYR A 167 10.77 4.51 -20.95
CA TYR A 167 10.95 4.72 -22.38
C TYR A 167 11.17 6.19 -22.78
N GLU A 168 11.16 7.11 -21.78
CA GLU A 168 11.26 8.56 -22.02
C GLU A 168 10.23 9.06 -23.06
N ASP A 169 8.99 8.55 -22.99
CA ASP A 169 7.93 8.79 -23.96
C ASP A 169 6.68 9.39 -23.31
N ASP A 170 6.38 10.63 -23.67
CA ASP A 170 5.22 11.37 -23.18
C ASP A 170 3.87 10.77 -23.62
N ALA A 171 3.84 9.90 -24.62
CA ALA A 171 2.60 9.25 -25.06
C ALA A 171 1.93 8.47 -23.91
N TYR A 172 2.71 7.85 -23.05
CA TYR A 172 2.21 7.16 -21.86
C TYR A 172 1.54 8.12 -20.88
N PHE A 173 2.17 9.26 -20.58
CA PHE A 173 1.60 10.27 -19.69
C PHE A 173 0.35 10.92 -20.28
N ASN A 174 0.36 11.20 -21.58
CA ASN A 174 -0.77 11.81 -22.30
C ASN A 174 -2.00 10.90 -22.27
N GLN A 175 -1.82 9.60 -22.57
CA GLN A 175 -2.92 8.64 -22.56
C GLN A 175 -3.45 8.41 -21.12
N MET A 176 -2.55 8.23 -20.16
CA MET A 176 -2.92 8.14 -18.73
C MET A 176 -3.79 9.32 -18.31
N TYR A 177 -3.35 10.54 -18.63
CA TYR A 177 -4.09 11.76 -18.27
C TYR A 177 -5.43 11.85 -18.98
N SER A 178 -5.50 11.46 -20.25
CA SER A 178 -6.78 11.42 -20.99
C SER A 178 -7.80 10.49 -20.36
N MET A 179 -7.40 9.29 -19.94
CA MET A 179 -8.25 8.33 -19.26
C MET A 179 -8.64 8.81 -17.85
N TYR A 180 -7.71 9.39 -17.12
CA TYR A 180 -7.98 10.02 -15.81
C TYR A 180 -9.03 11.14 -15.93
N GLN A 181 -8.91 12.02 -16.94
CA GLN A 181 -9.87 13.10 -17.19
C GLN A 181 -11.28 12.56 -17.54
N ASP A 182 -11.33 11.47 -18.29
CA ASP A 182 -12.63 10.82 -18.56
C ASP A 182 -13.28 10.32 -17.26
N THR A 183 -12.52 9.59 -16.45
CA THR A 183 -13.00 9.08 -15.14
C THR A 183 -13.44 10.21 -14.22
N LYS A 184 -12.63 11.27 -14.13
CA LYS A 184 -12.86 12.41 -13.25
C LYS A 184 -14.05 13.25 -13.67
N ASN A 185 -14.03 13.70 -14.92
CA ASN A 185 -14.89 14.79 -15.41
C ASN A 185 -16.03 14.30 -16.29
N THR A 186 -15.79 13.36 -17.23
CA THR A 186 -16.84 12.85 -18.13
C THR A 186 -17.79 11.93 -17.37
N ARG A 187 -17.26 10.98 -16.61
CA ARG A 187 -18.01 10.07 -15.75
C ARG A 187 -18.43 10.70 -14.43
N LYS A 188 -17.88 11.87 -14.09
CA LYS A 188 -18.18 12.67 -12.90
C LYS A 188 -17.97 11.91 -11.60
N LEU A 189 -16.95 11.05 -11.55
CA LEU A 189 -16.68 10.29 -10.34
C LEU A 189 -16.01 11.12 -9.25
N TYR A 190 -15.38 12.25 -9.56
CA TYR A 190 -14.82 13.17 -8.57
C TYR A 190 -15.85 14.22 -8.16
N ASP A 191 -16.16 14.26 -6.87
CA ASP A 191 -17.01 15.28 -6.28
C ASP A 191 -16.18 16.50 -5.92
N THR A 192 -16.37 17.61 -6.64
CA THR A 192 -15.60 18.86 -6.45
C THR A 192 -15.98 19.65 -5.20
N THR A 193 -17.05 19.25 -4.49
CA THR A 193 -17.46 19.88 -3.22
C THR A 193 -16.82 19.20 -2.02
N ASP A 194 -16.83 17.87 -2.01
CA ASP A 194 -16.26 17.07 -0.94
C ASP A 194 -14.83 16.64 -1.20
N HIS A 195 -14.32 16.85 -2.42
CA HIS A 195 -12.99 16.46 -2.89
C HIS A 195 -12.70 14.96 -2.69
N LEU A 196 -13.73 14.13 -2.90
CA LEU A 196 -13.70 12.69 -2.80
C LEU A 196 -14.27 12.04 -4.07
N TRP A 197 -13.99 10.75 -4.22
CA TRP A 197 -14.42 9.98 -5.36
C TRP A 197 -15.61 9.09 -5.04
N PHE A 198 -16.62 9.13 -5.88
CA PHE A 198 -17.57 8.03 -6.02
C PHE A 198 -16.83 6.83 -6.63
N ARG A 199 -17.18 5.62 -6.21
CA ARG A 199 -16.53 4.43 -6.75
C ARG A 199 -16.83 4.25 -8.25
N ASP A 200 -18.08 4.37 -8.64
CA ASP A 200 -18.59 4.28 -10.02
C ASP A 200 -19.97 4.95 -10.11
N GLY A 201 -20.64 4.85 -11.27
CA GLY A 201 -21.94 5.44 -11.49
C GLY A 201 -23.07 4.91 -10.57
N ASN A 202 -22.90 3.73 -9.96
CA ASN A 202 -23.87 3.21 -8.99
C ASN A 202 -23.73 3.91 -7.63
N SER A 203 -22.54 4.40 -7.28
CA SER A 203 -22.25 5.12 -6.04
C SER A 203 -22.85 6.53 -5.97
N PHE A 204 -23.43 7.04 -7.06
CA PHE A 204 -24.18 8.30 -7.06
C PHE A 204 -25.49 8.19 -6.27
N LYS A 205 -25.95 6.97 -6.01
CA LYS A 205 -27.08 6.73 -5.13
C LYS A 205 -26.68 7.11 -3.71
N LYS A 206 -27.61 7.78 -3.01
CA LYS A 206 -27.43 8.11 -1.61
C LYS A 206 -27.58 6.85 -0.74
N SER A 207 -26.92 6.87 0.41
CA SER A 207 -27.14 5.89 1.46
C SER A 207 -28.60 5.93 1.96
N PRO A 208 -29.06 4.92 2.72
CA PRO A 208 -30.37 4.94 3.36
C PRO A 208 -30.62 6.20 4.22
N ASN A 209 -29.56 6.81 4.75
CA ASN A 209 -29.62 8.04 5.55
C ASN A 209 -29.55 9.33 4.71
N GLY A 210 -29.62 9.21 3.40
CA GLY A 210 -29.64 10.35 2.46
C GLY A 210 -28.30 11.02 2.23
N LYS A 211 -27.19 10.43 2.71
CA LYS A 211 -25.82 10.94 2.56
C LYS A 211 -25.16 10.40 1.29
N LYS A 212 -24.08 11.03 0.84
CA LYS A 212 -23.24 10.54 -0.26
C LYS A 212 -22.55 9.24 0.14
N VAL A 213 -22.25 8.40 -0.83
CA VAL A 213 -21.53 7.14 -0.61
C VAL A 213 -20.10 7.29 -1.13
N PHE A 214 -19.20 7.64 -0.22
CA PHE A 214 -17.76 7.67 -0.49
C PHE A 214 -17.10 6.48 0.17
N TRP A 215 -16.83 5.45 -0.62
CA TRP A 215 -16.21 4.23 -0.12
C TRP A 215 -14.73 4.46 0.23
N SER A 216 -14.33 4.11 1.46
CA SER A 216 -13.00 4.44 1.98
C SER A 216 -11.88 3.80 1.16
N ARG A 217 -11.96 2.50 0.83
CA ARG A 217 -10.94 1.84 0.01
C ARG A 217 -10.84 2.43 -1.40
N GLY A 218 -11.96 2.77 -2.05
CA GLY A 218 -11.94 3.43 -3.36
C GLY A 218 -11.21 4.78 -3.32
N ASN A 219 -11.47 5.58 -2.29
CA ASN A 219 -10.77 6.84 -2.07
C ASN A 219 -9.30 6.62 -1.67
N GLY A 220 -9.02 5.55 -0.93
CA GLY A 220 -7.65 5.14 -0.62
C GLY A 220 -6.85 4.82 -1.89
N TRP A 221 -7.46 4.10 -2.85
CA TRP A 221 -6.84 3.84 -4.14
C TRP A 221 -6.51 5.12 -4.89
N ALA A 222 -7.44 6.08 -4.96
CA ALA A 222 -7.21 7.34 -5.66
C ALA A 222 -6.05 8.15 -5.04
N LEU A 223 -6.03 8.29 -3.71
CA LEU A 223 -4.96 9.01 -3.02
C LEU A 223 -3.59 8.33 -3.22
N ALA A 224 -3.55 7.00 -3.13
CA ALA A 224 -2.34 6.22 -3.38
C ALA A 224 -1.88 6.30 -4.84
N ALA A 225 -2.82 6.34 -5.80
CA ALA A 225 -2.51 6.52 -7.21
C ALA A 225 -1.80 7.85 -7.47
N TYR A 226 -2.31 8.95 -6.90
CA TYR A 226 -1.66 10.26 -7.00
C TYR A 226 -0.24 10.24 -6.46
N ALA A 227 -0.02 9.63 -5.28
CA ALA A 227 1.30 9.52 -4.70
C ALA A 227 2.27 8.75 -5.62
N ARG A 228 1.82 7.64 -6.21
CA ARG A 228 2.66 6.83 -7.10
C ARG A 228 2.96 7.51 -8.42
N VAL A 229 1.95 8.16 -9.02
CA VAL A 229 2.12 8.89 -10.29
C VAL A 229 3.03 10.11 -10.09
N LEU A 230 2.81 10.90 -9.05
CA LEU A 230 3.63 12.09 -8.77
C LEU A 230 5.09 11.75 -8.47
N ARG A 231 5.38 10.54 -8.00
CA ARG A 231 6.75 10.06 -7.83
C ARG A 231 7.48 9.88 -9.17
N ASP A 232 6.76 9.37 -10.17
CA ASP A 232 7.33 9.02 -11.47
C ASP A 232 7.21 10.16 -12.50
N LEU A 233 6.17 10.99 -12.39
CA LEU A 233 5.86 12.04 -13.36
C LEU A 233 6.94 13.15 -13.35
N PRO A 234 7.54 13.51 -14.49
CA PRO A 234 8.53 14.59 -14.58
C PRO A 234 8.02 15.90 -13.97
N GLU A 235 8.92 16.67 -13.38
CA GLU A 235 8.56 17.99 -12.81
C GLU A 235 8.08 18.98 -13.87
N SER A 236 8.56 18.84 -15.10
CA SER A 236 8.14 19.62 -16.26
C SER A 236 6.80 19.20 -16.87
N SER A 237 6.19 18.10 -16.38
CA SER A 237 4.93 17.60 -16.93
C SER A 237 3.80 18.61 -16.76
N PRO A 238 3.04 18.93 -17.83
CA PRO A 238 1.91 19.85 -17.74
C PRO A 238 0.76 19.35 -16.84
N TYR A 239 0.78 18.06 -16.48
CA TYR A 239 -0.28 17.44 -15.67
C TYR A 239 0.01 17.46 -14.17
N ARG A 240 1.26 17.74 -13.79
CA ARG A 240 1.74 17.59 -12.41
C ARG A 240 0.96 18.43 -11.41
N GLU A 241 0.69 19.70 -11.76
CA GLU A 241 0.00 20.63 -10.86
C GLU A 241 -1.45 20.19 -10.56
N GLU A 242 -2.15 19.63 -11.51
CA GLU A 242 -3.49 19.09 -11.26
C GLU A 242 -3.47 17.91 -10.31
N PHE A 243 -2.52 16.97 -10.49
CA PHE A 243 -2.38 15.85 -9.56
C PHE A 243 -2.01 16.31 -8.15
N ILE A 244 -1.12 17.32 -8.01
CA ILE A 244 -0.77 17.91 -6.72
C ILE A 244 -2.00 18.55 -6.06
N THR A 245 -2.78 19.32 -6.81
CA THR A 245 -3.99 19.98 -6.32
C THR A 245 -5.01 18.94 -5.86
N SER A 246 -5.35 17.97 -6.70
CA SER A 246 -6.30 16.91 -6.34
C SER A 246 -5.82 16.07 -5.14
N PHE A 247 -4.53 15.79 -5.04
CA PHE A 247 -3.93 15.11 -3.90
C PHE A 247 -4.12 15.89 -2.59
N LYS A 248 -3.83 17.20 -2.60
CA LYS A 248 -3.96 18.07 -1.41
C LYS A 248 -5.41 18.24 -0.97
N GLU A 249 -6.31 18.45 -1.91
CA GLU A 249 -7.76 18.52 -1.67
C GLU A 249 -8.28 17.24 -1.02
N MET A 250 -7.93 16.08 -1.56
CA MET A 250 -8.30 14.79 -0.99
C MET A 250 -7.69 14.57 0.40
N ALA A 251 -6.43 14.92 0.60
CA ALA A 251 -5.76 14.78 1.90
C ALA A 251 -6.50 15.55 3.00
N GLU A 252 -6.94 16.78 2.71
CA GLU A 252 -7.71 17.57 3.66
C GLU A 252 -9.10 16.99 3.93
N ALA A 253 -9.79 16.55 2.87
CA ALA A 253 -11.10 15.92 2.98
C ALA A 253 -11.07 14.63 3.81
N ILE A 254 -10.03 13.81 3.62
CA ILE A 254 -9.81 12.56 4.35
C ILE A 254 -9.47 12.84 5.82
N LYS A 255 -8.59 13.79 6.09
CA LYS A 255 -8.21 14.17 7.47
C LYS A 255 -9.44 14.50 8.31
N GLY A 256 -10.39 15.26 7.76
CA GLY A 256 -11.62 15.67 8.46
C GLY A 256 -12.60 14.55 8.79
N ARG A 257 -12.40 13.34 8.23
CA ARG A 257 -13.29 12.19 8.36
C ARG A 257 -12.73 11.05 9.21
N GLN A 258 -11.59 11.27 9.85
CA GLN A 258 -10.96 10.26 10.70
C GLN A 258 -11.74 10.03 11.99
N ARG A 259 -11.95 8.77 12.36
CA ARG A 259 -12.58 8.32 13.60
C ARG A 259 -11.63 8.49 14.79
N ASP A 260 -12.19 8.43 16.00
CA ASP A 260 -11.41 8.54 17.24
C ASP A 260 -10.46 7.37 17.49
N ASP A 261 -10.79 6.18 16.98
CA ASP A 261 -9.94 4.99 17.05
C ASP A 261 -8.80 4.97 16.01
N GLY A 262 -8.72 6.01 15.17
CA GLY A 262 -7.68 6.18 14.15
C GLY A 262 -8.03 5.61 12.77
N PHE A 263 -9.09 4.83 12.65
CA PHE A 263 -9.56 4.32 11.37
C PHE A 263 -10.44 5.33 10.64
N TRP A 264 -10.86 4.96 9.44
CA TRP A 264 -11.97 5.58 8.72
C TRP A 264 -13.10 4.56 8.55
N ASN A 265 -14.34 5.06 8.51
CA ASN A 265 -15.49 4.22 8.24
C ASN A 265 -15.43 3.67 6.82
N VAL A 266 -16.06 2.51 6.58
CA VAL A 266 -16.19 1.94 5.23
C VAL A 266 -16.88 2.94 4.29
N ASN A 267 -17.99 3.56 4.73
CA ASN A 267 -18.56 4.74 4.08
C ASN A 267 -18.11 6.00 4.83
N LEU A 268 -17.30 6.84 4.19
CA LEU A 268 -16.65 7.99 4.83
C LEU A 268 -17.62 9.02 5.39
N ASP A 269 -18.76 9.26 4.73
CA ASP A 269 -19.72 10.29 5.10
C ASP A 269 -20.90 9.78 5.93
N ASP A 270 -21.07 8.46 6.00
CA ASP A 270 -22.19 7.85 6.71
C ASP A 270 -21.76 6.72 7.64
N PRO A 271 -21.40 7.03 8.90
CA PRO A 271 -20.95 6.03 9.86
C PRO A 271 -22.06 5.04 10.26
N GLU A 272 -23.34 5.35 10.01
CA GLU A 272 -24.47 4.44 10.25
C GLU A 272 -24.71 3.49 9.06
N HIS A 273 -24.07 3.78 7.91
CA HIS A 273 -24.09 2.94 6.72
C HIS A 273 -22.73 2.27 6.54
N TYR A 274 -22.55 1.14 7.21
CA TYR A 274 -21.30 0.37 7.24
C TYR A 274 -20.14 1.17 7.83
N GLY A 275 -20.34 1.67 9.04
CA GLY A 275 -19.27 2.24 9.86
C GLY A 275 -18.35 1.16 10.44
N GLY A 276 -17.38 1.58 11.23
CA GLY A 276 -16.49 0.69 11.94
C GLY A 276 -15.07 0.67 11.37
N MET A 277 -14.22 -0.15 11.99
CA MET A 277 -12.82 -0.29 11.59
C MET A 277 -12.72 -0.92 10.20
N GLU A 278 -11.94 -0.29 9.31
CA GLU A 278 -11.63 -0.85 8.00
C GLU A 278 -10.16 -0.58 7.68
N THR A 279 -9.39 -1.65 7.55
CA THR A 279 -7.93 -1.58 7.49
C THR A 279 -7.41 -1.14 6.12
N SER A 280 -8.01 -1.60 5.00
CA SER A 280 -7.44 -1.37 3.68
C SER A 280 -7.48 0.11 3.28
N GLY A 281 -8.61 0.78 3.43
CA GLY A 281 -8.73 2.22 3.18
C GLY A 281 -7.87 3.03 4.14
N THR A 282 -7.88 2.68 5.45
CA THR A 282 -7.05 3.32 6.46
C THR A 282 -5.56 3.24 6.12
N ALA A 283 -5.06 2.07 5.73
CA ALA A 283 -3.67 1.89 5.34
C ALA A 283 -3.29 2.70 4.10
N LEU A 284 -4.15 2.73 3.08
CA LEU A 284 -3.92 3.53 1.88
C LEU A 284 -3.91 5.03 2.18
N PHE A 285 -4.73 5.51 3.12
CA PHE A 285 -4.68 6.90 3.58
C PHE A 285 -3.38 7.19 4.32
N VAL A 286 -2.93 6.30 5.20
CA VAL A 286 -1.61 6.43 5.85
C VAL A 286 -0.49 6.47 4.82
N TYR A 287 -0.52 5.62 3.79
CA TYR A 287 0.45 5.65 2.70
C TYR A 287 0.49 7.00 2.00
N GLY A 288 -0.66 7.48 1.50
CA GLY A 288 -0.73 8.74 0.77
C GLY A 288 -0.33 9.95 1.61
N LEU A 289 -0.85 10.05 2.84
CA LEU A 289 -0.53 11.17 3.75
C LEU A 289 0.95 11.17 4.15
N SER A 290 1.53 9.99 4.45
CA SER A 290 2.96 9.87 4.77
C SER A 290 3.83 10.24 3.58
N TRP A 291 3.47 9.77 2.39
CA TRP A 291 4.16 10.13 1.15
C TRP A 291 4.10 11.66 0.90
N GLY A 292 2.94 12.26 1.13
CA GLY A 292 2.76 13.70 0.98
C GLY A 292 3.66 14.52 1.91
N ILE A 293 3.84 14.10 3.17
CA ILE A 293 4.80 14.72 4.10
C ILE A 293 6.24 14.50 3.63
N ASN A 294 6.60 13.27 3.30
CA ASN A 294 7.96 12.90 2.90
C ASN A 294 8.43 13.65 1.64
N ASN A 295 7.49 14.07 0.78
CA ASN A 295 7.77 14.80 -0.46
C ASN A 295 7.44 16.31 -0.37
N GLY A 296 7.17 16.86 0.82
CA GLY A 296 6.96 18.27 1.04
C GLY A 296 5.64 18.84 0.47
N LEU A 297 4.70 17.99 0.10
CA LEU A 297 3.38 18.42 -0.39
C LEU A 297 2.39 18.70 0.73
N LEU A 298 2.53 18.02 1.86
CA LEU A 298 1.70 18.21 3.06
C LEU A 298 2.54 18.71 4.23
N ASP A 299 1.97 19.65 4.99
CA ASP A 299 2.60 20.15 6.21
C ASP A 299 2.64 19.08 7.30
N LYS A 300 3.84 18.76 7.80
CA LYS A 300 4.04 17.71 8.81
C LYS A 300 3.25 17.98 10.08
N ALA A 301 3.25 19.21 10.58
CA ALA A 301 2.56 19.54 11.83
C ALA A 301 1.04 19.33 11.72
N THR A 302 0.48 19.54 10.54
CA THR A 302 -0.96 19.42 10.27
C THR A 302 -1.39 17.96 10.10
N TYR A 303 -0.58 17.11 9.43
CA TYR A 303 -1.01 15.76 9.00
C TYR A 303 -0.41 14.62 9.84
N LEU A 304 0.74 14.83 10.50
CA LEU A 304 1.36 13.80 11.33
C LEU A 304 0.46 13.29 12.47
N PRO A 305 -0.31 14.14 13.18
CA PRO A 305 -1.24 13.65 14.21
C PRO A 305 -2.28 12.64 13.67
N THR A 306 -2.80 12.88 12.48
CA THR A 306 -3.74 11.97 11.78
C THR A 306 -3.06 10.64 11.45
N ILE A 307 -1.84 10.68 10.92
CA ILE A 307 -1.06 9.48 10.58
C ILE A 307 -0.73 8.67 11.84
N LEU A 308 -0.28 9.32 12.92
CA LEU A 308 0.04 8.64 14.19
C LEU A 308 -1.20 7.99 14.81
N LYS A 309 -2.33 8.67 14.77
CA LYS A 309 -3.59 8.13 15.26
C LYS A 309 -4.00 6.89 14.47
N ALA A 310 -3.87 6.91 13.14
CA ALA A 310 -4.14 5.76 12.28
C ALA A 310 -3.15 4.61 12.50
N TRP A 311 -1.86 4.92 12.61
CA TRP A 311 -0.84 3.93 12.92
C TRP A 311 -1.10 3.22 14.25
N ASN A 312 -1.45 3.98 15.29
CA ASN A 312 -1.83 3.42 16.58
C ASN A 312 -3.08 2.53 16.47
N GLY A 313 -4.10 2.95 15.73
CA GLY A 313 -5.28 2.15 15.46
C GLY A 313 -4.94 0.82 14.76
N LEU A 314 -4.20 0.88 13.66
CA LEU A 314 -3.77 -0.30 12.90
C LEU A 314 -2.97 -1.28 13.77
N THR A 315 -2.00 -0.78 14.55
CA THR A 315 -1.11 -1.63 15.34
C THR A 315 -1.74 -2.16 16.62
N THR A 316 -2.78 -1.50 17.15
CA THR A 316 -3.49 -1.92 18.36
C THR A 316 -4.62 -2.89 18.06
N TYR A 317 -5.36 -2.65 16.96
CA TYR A 317 -6.60 -3.39 16.70
C TYR A 317 -6.51 -4.30 15.47
N ALA A 318 -5.86 -3.85 14.37
CA ALA A 318 -5.84 -4.63 13.14
C ALA A 318 -4.80 -5.75 13.18
N ILE A 319 -3.60 -5.51 13.72
CA ILE A 319 -2.57 -6.55 13.84
C ILE A 319 -2.93 -7.46 15.02
N GLN A 320 -3.30 -8.71 14.72
CA GLN A 320 -3.59 -9.71 15.72
C GLN A 320 -2.28 -10.28 16.35
N PRO A 321 -2.31 -10.89 17.53
CA PRO A 321 -1.12 -11.45 18.17
C PRO A 321 -0.34 -12.46 17.32
N SER A 322 -1.01 -13.16 16.40
CA SER A 322 -0.39 -14.07 15.44
C SER A 322 0.36 -13.39 14.29
N GLY A 323 0.11 -12.10 14.06
CA GLY A 323 0.54 -11.39 12.87
C GLY A 323 -0.54 -11.26 11.77
N LEU A 324 -1.69 -11.95 11.91
CA LEU A 324 -2.80 -11.76 10.98
C LEU A 324 -3.23 -10.29 11.00
N LEU A 325 -3.35 -9.68 9.82
CA LEU A 325 -3.90 -8.34 9.65
C LEU A 325 -5.41 -8.44 9.46
N GLY A 326 -6.15 -8.08 10.49
CA GLY A 326 -7.62 -8.15 10.52
C GLY A 326 -8.30 -6.85 10.07
N TYR A 327 -9.62 -6.84 10.19
CA TYR A 327 -10.50 -5.72 9.80
C TYR A 327 -10.32 -5.27 8.35
N VAL A 328 -9.93 -6.15 7.45
CA VAL A 328 -9.88 -5.89 6.01
C VAL A 328 -11.22 -6.25 5.41
N GLN A 329 -11.96 -5.28 4.88
CA GLN A 329 -13.15 -5.56 4.08
C GLN A 329 -12.74 -6.39 2.86
N GLY A 330 -13.34 -7.55 2.67
CA GLY A 330 -13.06 -8.43 1.54
C GLY A 330 -13.27 -7.78 0.17
N ALA A 331 -12.90 -8.48 -0.90
CA ALA A 331 -13.08 -7.98 -2.26
C ALA A 331 -14.55 -7.60 -2.52
N GLY A 332 -14.76 -6.49 -3.23
CA GLY A 332 -16.07 -5.94 -3.51
C GLY A 332 -15.95 -4.54 -4.09
N TRP A 333 -17.11 -3.90 -4.32
CA TRP A 333 -17.17 -2.61 -5.01
C TRP A 333 -18.02 -1.55 -4.29
N GLN A 334 -18.47 -1.80 -3.07
CA GLN A 334 -19.35 -0.89 -2.33
C GLN A 334 -19.28 -1.18 -0.82
N PRO A 335 -19.72 -0.27 0.05
CA PRO A 335 -19.66 -0.43 1.50
C PRO A 335 -20.30 -1.72 2.05
N GLU A 336 -21.39 -2.17 1.48
CA GLU A 336 -22.10 -3.40 1.85
C GLU A 336 -21.38 -4.69 1.46
N SER A 337 -20.38 -4.64 0.58
CA SER A 337 -19.66 -5.82 0.14
C SER A 337 -18.89 -6.44 1.30
N SER A 338 -18.92 -7.78 1.39
CA SER A 338 -18.11 -8.55 2.34
C SER A 338 -18.27 -8.11 3.80
N GLN A 339 -19.47 -7.79 4.19
CA GLN A 339 -19.81 -7.47 5.59
C GLN A 339 -20.23 -8.75 6.36
N PRO A 340 -20.04 -8.80 7.69
CA PRO A 340 -19.38 -7.80 8.53
C PRO A 340 -17.86 -7.83 8.42
N VAL A 341 -17.21 -6.68 8.64
CA VAL A 341 -15.74 -6.58 8.76
C VAL A 341 -15.35 -6.84 10.21
N THR A 342 -14.51 -7.84 10.45
CA THR A 342 -14.13 -8.32 11.79
C THR A 342 -12.63 -8.42 11.97
N ALA A 343 -12.17 -8.67 13.19
CA ALA A 343 -10.75 -8.88 13.52
C ALA A 343 -10.09 -10.05 12.75
N THR A 344 -10.88 -10.95 12.19
CA THR A 344 -10.39 -12.08 11.38
C THR A 344 -10.61 -11.91 9.87
N SER A 345 -11.27 -10.84 9.45
CA SER A 345 -11.45 -10.51 8.03
C SER A 345 -10.12 -10.03 7.46
N THR A 346 -9.55 -10.75 6.50
CA THR A 346 -8.26 -10.43 5.87
C THR A 346 -8.30 -10.67 4.37
N ALA A 347 -7.37 -10.03 3.63
CA ALA A 347 -7.16 -10.25 2.20
C ALA A 347 -5.76 -9.77 1.81
N ASP A 348 -5.18 -10.36 0.76
CA ASP A 348 -3.82 -10.06 0.27
C ASP A 348 -3.62 -8.56 0.02
N PHE A 349 -4.58 -7.91 -0.63
CA PHE A 349 -4.50 -6.46 -0.91
C PHE A 349 -4.50 -5.60 0.37
N GLY A 350 -5.12 -6.07 1.45
CA GLY A 350 -5.07 -5.39 2.76
C GLY A 350 -3.66 -5.44 3.36
N VAL A 351 -3.01 -6.60 3.27
CA VAL A 351 -1.60 -6.76 3.66
C VAL A 351 -0.71 -5.89 2.78
N GLY A 352 -0.92 -5.88 1.46
CA GLY A 352 -0.19 -5.00 0.54
C GLY A 352 -0.35 -3.52 0.87
N ALA A 353 -1.56 -3.07 1.17
CA ALA A 353 -1.83 -1.69 1.59
C ALA A 353 -1.12 -1.34 2.91
N PHE A 354 -1.09 -2.27 3.87
CA PHE A 354 -0.34 -2.09 5.12
C PHE A 354 1.17 -2.00 4.89
N LEU A 355 1.73 -2.82 4.00
CA LEU A 355 3.15 -2.75 3.63
C LEU A 355 3.47 -1.40 2.94
N LEU A 356 2.63 -0.90 2.04
CA LEU A 356 2.74 0.43 1.44
C LEU A 356 2.76 1.53 2.53
N ALA A 357 1.77 1.51 3.42
CA ALA A 357 1.62 2.47 4.51
C ALA A 357 2.86 2.51 5.40
N SER A 358 3.28 1.34 5.84
CA SER A 358 4.40 1.18 6.76
C SER A 358 5.73 1.60 6.14
N SER A 359 5.92 1.30 4.84
CA SER A 359 7.12 1.66 4.08
C SER A 359 7.28 3.17 3.88
N GLU A 360 6.20 3.92 3.83
CA GLU A 360 6.27 5.38 3.80
C GLU A 360 6.35 5.98 5.21
N PHE A 361 5.60 5.45 6.16
CA PHE A 361 5.58 5.94 7.54
C PHE A 361 6.95 5.82 8.23
N ILE A 362 7.65 4.70 8.04
CA ILE A 362 8.96 4.43 8.64
C ILE A 362 10.04 5.45 8.22
N LYS A 363 9.90 6.08 7.06
CA LYS A 363 10.86 7.10 6.59
C LYS A 363 10.90 8.34 7.48
N MET A 364 9.79 8.64 8.16
CA MET A 364 9.69 9.75 9.12
C MET A 364 10.21 9.39 10.52
N ALA A 365 10.43 8.11 10.78
CA ALA A 365 10.77 7.58 12.11
C ALA A 365 12.23 7.84 12.49
N PRO A 366 12.52 8.05 13.79
CA PRO A 366 13.88 8.18 14.28
C PRO A 366 14.60 6.82 14.33
N GLY A 367 15.95 6.88 14.41
CA GLY A 367 16.83 5.71 14.50
C GLY A 367 17.24 5.17 13.13
N ASP A 368 18.15 4.19 13.16
CA ASP A 368 18.66 3.55 11.97
C ASP A 368 17.82 2.34 11.60
N MET A 369 17.77 2.02 10.31
CA MET A 369 17.16 0.77 9.84
C MET A 369 18.09 -0.39 10.23
N PRO A 370 17.57 -1.42 10.90
CA PRO A 370 18.32 -2.66 11.08
C PRO A 370 18.66 -3.28 9.71
N GLU A 371 19.89 -3.84 9.61
CA GLU A 371 20.26 -4.62 8.43
C GLU A 371 19.38 -5.87 8.30
N PRO A 372 19.09 -6.32 7.07
CA PRO A 372 18.47 -7.62 6.85
C PRO A 372 19.29 -8.73 7.51
N GLU A 373 18.61 -9.66 8.15
CA GLU A 373 19.26 -10.82 8.76
C GLU A 373 19.97 -11.61 7.66
N LYS A 374 21.29 -11.86 7.86
CA LYS A 374 22.00 -12.73 6.94
C LYS A 374 21.42 -14.13 7.09
N PRO A 375 21.14 -14.85 6.00
CA PRO A 375 20.72 -16.23 6.11
C PRO A 375 21.75 -16.97 6.96
N VAL A 376 21.27 -17.66 8.01
CA VAL A 376 22.11 -18.59 8.77
C VAL A 376 22.44 -19.72 7.79
N ILE A 377 23.59 -19.63 7.17
CA ILE A 377 24.15 -20.76 6.42
C ILE A 377 24.63 -21.70 7.52
N ASP A 378 23.79 -22.63 7.88
CA ASP A 378 24.19 -23.78 8.73
C ASP A 378 25.13 -24.62 7.87
N ILE A 379 26.41 -24.20 7.84
CA ILE A 379 27.48 -25.02 7.26
C ILE A 379 27.81 -26.05 8.35
N ASP A 380 26.94 -27.05 8.45
CA ASP A 380 27.35 -28.30 9.12
C ASP A 380 28.32 -29.04 8.19
N VAL A 381 29.49 -28.43 7.97
CA VAL A 381 30.66 -29.11 7.39
C VAL A 381 31.27 -29.89 8.53
N THR A 382 30.66 -31.02 8.88
CA THR A 382 31.42 -32.06 9.55
C THR A 382 32.53 -32.50 8.58
N ALA A 383 33.74 -32.00 8.86
CA ALA A 383 34.96 -32.41 8.16
C ALA A 383 35.27 -33.89 8.50
N SER A 384 34.63 -34.82 7.85
CA SER A 384 34.90 -36.25 8.02
C SER A 384 34.51 -37.08 6.79
N ASP A 385 34.81 -36.67 5.57
CA ASP A 385 34.79 -37.55 4.42
C ASP A 385 35.78 -37.12 3.32
N TYR A 386 37.00 -36.79 3.75
CA TYR A 386 38.12 -36.84 2.83
C TYR A 386 38.99 -38.05 3.20
N GLU A 387 38.54 -39.26 2.87
CA GLU A 387 39.41 -40.41 2.71
C GLU A 387 40.18 -40.25 1.42
N ALA A 388 41.50 -40.16 1.58
CA ALA A 388 42.48 -40.18 0.51
C ALA A 388 42.36 -41.50 -0.29
N GLY A 389 41.74 -41.42 -1.45
CA GLY A 389 41.77 -42.51 -2.44
C GLY A 389 43.17 -42.59 -3.04
N THR A 390 43.83 -43.68 -2.76
CA THR A 390 45.15 -44.10 -3.26
C THR A 390 45.21 -44.08 -4.76
N GLU A 391 46.35 -43.63 -5.30
CA GLU A 391 46.82 -43.73 -6.67
C GLU A 391 46.66 -45.16 -7.20
N ASN A 392 46.03 -45.31 -8.34
CA ASN A 392 46.20 -46.48 -9.22
C ASN A 392 46.72 -46.00 -10.58
N THR A 393 47.97 -46.40 -10.85
CA THR A 393 48.71 -46.32 -12.11
C THR A 393 47.92 -47.02 -13.26
N PRO A 394 48.04 -46.48 -14.49
CA PRO A 394 47.39 -47.12 -15.64
C PRO A 394 48.19 -48.30 -16.18
N ASP A 395 47.58 -49.47 -16.26
CA ASP A 395 48.11 -50.60 -17.00
C ASP A 395 47.78 -50.45 -18.51
N LYS A 396 48.88 -50.52 -19.31
CA LYS A 396 48.85 -50.62 -20.77
C LYS A 396 48.81 -52.07 -21.19
N THR A 397 47.79 -52.50 -21.90
CA THR A 397 47.90 -53.51 -22.97
C THR A 397 46.55 -53.51 -23.75
N LEU A 398 46.60 -53.09 -25.02
CA LEU A 398 46.53 -53.85 -26.27
C LEU A 398 45.46 -54.96 -26.30
N ASP A 399 44.45 -54.96 -27.15
CA ASP A 399 44.44 -55.20 -28.59
C ASP A 399 42.97 -55.44 -29.08
N ARG A 400 42.67 -54.92 -30.24
CA ARG A 400 41.88 -55.44 -31.37
C ARG A 400 40.72 -56.43 -31.11
N GLN A 401 39.53 -56.07 -31.38
CA GLN A 401 38.78 -56.44 -32.63
C GLN A 401 37.54 -55.54 -32.79
#